data_88eb305c7ff2672e42c318346619dcb3
#
_entry.id   88eb305c7ff2672e42c318346619dcb3
#
_cell.length_a   1.000
_cell.length_b   1.000
_cell.length_c   1.000
_cell.angle_alpha   90.00
_cell.angle_beta   90.00
_cell.angle_gamma   90.00
#
_symmetry.space_group_name_H-M   'P 1'
#
loop_
_entity.id
_entity.type
_entity.pdbx_description
1 polymer ?
#
loop_
_entity_poly.entity_id
_entity_poly.type
_entity_poly.pdbx_seq_one_letter_code
_entity_poly.pdbx_strand_id
1 'polypeptide(L)' 'MTETLTWTPAANKPDADISVLCWRDTREWFSGWWDDEAGAWFDAATGGIVDGVTHWADVRGPQ' A
#
# COMPACT_ATOMS: atom_id res chain seq x y z
N MET A 1 6.18 -11.71 20.73
CA MET A 1 4.83 -11.64 20.14
C MET A 1 4.95 -11.54 18.63
N THR A 2 4.16 -12.29 17.93
CA THR A 2 4.19 -12.28 16.47
C THR A 2 2.99 -11.53 15.94
N GLU A 3 3.25 -10.56 15.10
CA GLU A 3 2.18 -9.87 14.39
C GLU A 3 2.04 -10.45 12.99
N THR A 4 0.81 -10.62 12.57
CA THR A 4 0.50 -11.13 11.24
C THR A 4 -0.14 -10.02 10.43
N LEU A 5 0.49 -9.68 9.31
CA LEU A 5 -0.11 -8.75 8.36
C LEU A 5 -1.05 -9.50 7.44
N THR A 6 -2.21 -8.92 7.20
CA THR A 6 -3.16 -9.45 6.24
C THR A 6 -3.02 -8.67 4.94
N TRP A 7 -2.55 -9.35 3.91
CA TRP A 7 -2.39 -8.74 2.60
C TRP A 7 -3.69 -8.78 1.81
N THR A 8 -4.09 -7.65 1.27
CA THR A 8 -5.28 -7.53 0.45
C THR A 8 -4.86 -7.33 -1.00
N PRO A 9 -5.48 -8.05 -1.96
CA PRO A 9 -5.16 -7.83 -3.38
C PRO A 9 -5.38 -6.37 -3.78
N ALA A 10 -4.49 -5.85 -4.62
CA ALA A 10 -4.54 -4.45 -5.05
C ALA A 10 -5.82 -4.10 -5.83
N ALA A 11 -6.53 -5.10 -6.33
CA ALA A 11 -7.82 -4.87 -6.99
C ALA A 11 -8.88 -4.35 -6.01
N ASN A 12 -8.74 -4.66 -4.72
CA ASN A 12 -9.59 -4.13 -3.66
C ASN A 12 -8.86 -2.94 -3.03
N LYS A 13 -9.17 -1.73 -3.49
CA LYS A 13 -8.42 -0.55 -3.09
C LYS A 13 -8.68 -0.15 -1.63
N PRO A 14 -7.66 0.36 -0.91
CA PRO A 14 -7.88 0.93 0.41
C PRO A 14 -8.58 2.27 0.30
N ASP A 15 -9.02 2.81 1.44
CA ASP A 15 -9.53 4.17 1.48
C ASP A 15 -8.45 5.14 1.02
N ALA A 16 -8.86 6.15 0.29
CA ALA A 16 -7.93 7.20 -0.13
C ALA A 16 -7.39 7.94 1.10
N ASP A 17 -6.20 8.48 0.97
CA ASP A 17 -5.56 9.31 1.99
C ASP A 17 -5.09 8.60 3.25
N ILE A 18 -5.10 7.26 3.27
CA ILE A 18 -4.47 6.53 4.36
C ILE A 18 -3.17 5.88 3.89
N SER A 19 -2.19 5.87 4.75
CA SER A 19 -0.92 5.20 4.47
C SER A 19 -1.06 3.71 4.71
N VAL A 20 -0.58 2.92 3.76
CA VAL A 20 -0.62 1.47 3.85
C VAL A 20 0.73 0.90 3.42
N LEU A 21 0.98 -0.34 3.82
CA LEU A 21 2.14 -1.08 3.33
C LEU A 21 1.79 -1.69 1.99
N CYS A 22 2.62 -1.47 1.00
CA CYS A 22 2.38 -1.93 -0.37
C CYS A 22 3.42 -2.96 -0.79
N TRP A 23 2.99 -3.99 -1.50
CA TRP A 23 3.86 -5.04 -2.02
C TRP A 23 3.85 -5.00 -3.53
N ARG A 24 5.03 -4.96 -4.12
CA ARG A 24 5.20 -4.89 -5.58
C ARG A 24 5.48 -6.27 -6.17
N ASP A 25 5.23 -6.40 -7.45
CA ASP A 25 5.54 -7.61 -8.22
C ASP A 25 7.05 -7.92 -8.26
N THR A 26 7.89 -6.93 -8.00
CA THR A 26 9.33 -7.09 -7.90
C THR A 26 9.77 -7.67 -6.56
N ARG A 27 8.82 -8.03 -5.70
CA ARG A 27 9.04 -8.53 -4.34
C ARG A 27 9.66 -7.47 -3.41
N GLU A 28 9.37 -6.23 -3.69
CA GLU A 28 9.74 -5.11 -2.83
C GLU A 28 8.50 -4.59 -2.12
N TRP A 29 8.70 -4.02 -0.95
CA TRP A 29 7.61 -3.36 -0.24
C TRP A 29 7.95 -1.90 -0.02
N PHE A 30 6.91 -1.08 0.14
CA PHE A 30 7.08 0.32 0.43
C PHE A 30 5.87 0.84 1.20
N SER A 31 6.04 1.98 1.87
CA SER A 31 4.94 2.67 2.53
C SER A 31 4.38 3.70 1.57
N GLY A 32 3.08 3.72 1.41
CA GLY A 32 2.46 4.64 0.47
C GLY A 32 0.95 4.71 0.61
N TRP A 33 0.28 5.15 -0.44
CA TRP A 33 -1.17 5.30 -0.43
C TRP A 33 -1.75 5.13 -1.83
N TRP A 34 -3.06 4.90 -1.87
CA TRP A 34 -3.81 4.88 -3.11
C TRP A 34 -4.47 6.23 -3.33
N ASP A 35 -4.35 6.78 -4.54
CA ASP A 35 -4.98 8.04 -4.91
C ASP A 35 -6.07 7.75 -5.95
N ASP A 36 -7.33 7.97 -5.58
CA ASP A 36 -8.48 7.73 -6.44
C ASP A 36 -8.51 8.66 -7.65
N GLU A 37 -8.09 9.89 -7.48
CA GLU A 37 -8.11 10.87 -8.57
C GLU A 37 -7.06 10.54 -9.62
N ALA A 38 -5.88 10.17 -9.16
CA ALA A 38 -4.80 9.79 -10.07
C ALA A 38 -4.98 8.37 -10.61
N GLY A 39 -5.72 7.53 -9.90
CA GLY A 39 -5.86 6.12 -10.23
C GLY A 39 -4.55 5.37 -10.11
N ALA A 40 -3.73 5.72 -9.13
CA ALA A 40 -2.39 5.18 -8.99
C ALA A 40 -1.97 5.10 -7.53
N TRP A 41 -0.95 4.26 -7.27
CA TRP A 41 -0.30 4.16 -5.98
C TRP A 41 0.87 5.13 -5.91
N PHE A 42 1.07 5.73 -4.75
CA PHE A 42 2.16 6.68 -4.52
C PHE A 42 3.07 6.17 -3.41
N ASP A 43 4.38 6.42 -3.58
CA ASP A 43 5.38 6.11 -2.57
C ASP A 43 5.51 7.30 -1.61
N ALA A 44 5.36 7.06 -0.32
CA ALA A 44 5.44 8.12 0.69
C ALA A 44 6.86 8.69 0.81
N ALA A 45 7.87 7.90 0.48
CA ALA A 45 9.27 8.36 0.58
C ALA A 45 9.66 9.32 -0.54
N THR A 46 9.15 9.09 -1.75
CA THR A 46 9.52 9.88 -2.93
C THR A 46 8.42 10.81 -3.41
N GLY A 47 7.17 10.51 -3.04
CA GLY A 47 6.00 11.23 -3.55
C GLY A 47 5.67 10.90 -5.00
N GLY A 48 6.29 9.88 -5.56
CA GLY A 48 6.10 9.49 -6.95
C GLY A 48 5.14 8.33 -7.14
N ILE A 49 4.68 8.16 -8.37
CA ILE A 49 3.79 7.06 -8.74
C ILE A 49 4.59 5.76 -8.78
N VAL A 50 3.99 4.68 -8.27
CA VAL A 50 4.59 3.36 -8.26
C VAL A 50 3.69 2.38 -8.99
N ASP A 51 4.28 1.66 -9.96
CA ASP A 51 3.59 0.61 -10.70
C ASP A 51 3.86 -0.76 -10.07
N GLY A 52 3.03 -1.73 -10.44
CA GLY A 52 3.27 -3.12 -10.09
C GLY A 52 2.86 -3.50 -8.67
N VAL A 53 2.05 -2.70 -8.02
CA VAL A 53 1.53 -3.04 -6.69
C VAL A 53 0.52 -4.18 -6.84
N THR A 54 0.78 -5.29 -6.15
CA THR A 54 -0.06 -6.48 -6.20
C THR A 54 -0.93 -6.65 -4.96
N HIS A 55 -0.43 -6.19 -3.81
CA HIS A 55 -1.12 -6.33 -2.53
C HIS A 55 -0.81 -5.14 -1.64
N TRP A 56 -1.67 -4.93 -0.64
CA TRP A 56 -1.44 -3.92 0.38
C TRP A 56 -1.92 -4.42 1.73
N ALA A 57 -1.43 -3.81 2.80
CA ALA A 57 -1.84 -4.14 4.16
C ALA A 57 -1.97 -2.86 4.98
N ASP A 58 -2.98 -2.84 5.84
CA ASP A 58 -3.19 -1.73 6.76
C ASP A 58 -2.19 -1.83 7.91
N VAL A 59 -1.44 -0.76 8.14
CA VAL A 59 -0.38 -0.72 9.15
C VAL A 59 -0.58 0.42 10.16
N ARG A 60 -1.83 0.76 10.43
CA ARG A 60 -2.11 1.86 11.34
C ARG A 60 -1.71 1.59 12.79
N GLY A 61 -1.05 0.49 13.03
CA GLY A 61 -0.53 0.14 14.36
C GLY A 61 -1.56 -0.52 15.25
N PRO A 62 -1.17 -0.84 16.48
CA PRO A 62 -2.08 -1.52 17.40
C PRO A 62 -3.25 -0.60 17.76
N GLN A 63 -4.39 -1.21 17.87
CA GLN A 63 -5.63 -0.52 18.23
C GLN A 63 -5.99 -0.81 19.67
#